data_018c1d9bd5ad416a9396b7093eec44d7
#
_entry.id   018c1d9bd5ad416a9396b7093eec44d7
#
_cell.length_a   1.000
_cell.length_b   1.000
_cell.length_c   1.000
_cell.angle_alpha   90.00
_cell.angle_beta   90.00
_cell.angle_gamma   90.00
#
_symmetry.space_group_name_H-M   'P 1'
#
loop_
_entity.id
_entity.type
_entity.pdbx_description
1 polymer ?
#
loop_
_entity_poly.entity_id
_entity_poly.type
_entity_poly.pdbx_seq_one_letter_code
_entity_poly.pdbx_strand_id
1 'polypeptide(L)'
;RRQRQMCIRDRNYLNAVQKAVKNNNWTVTPEVGLSLFSFLKINMYSDLARNKENVVSNPIVRTIAGDTSAAQHIPEELNDYDFDKKLKPVDVFQVVDADSSQQEAILCAKKGVSFVLQGPPGTGKSQTITNIIAECLADGKKVLFVSEKMAALDVVHKRLTSAGLDDFCLVLHSHKAVSYTHLRAHE
;
A
#
# COMPACT_ATOMS: atom_id res chain seq x y z
N ARG A 1 14.36 49.80 -0.05
CA ARG A 1 15.33 49.13 0.86
C ARG A 1 15.06 47.62 1.01
N ARG A 2 13.82 47.17 1.19
CA ARG A 2 13.49 45.70 1.33
C ARG A 2 13.88 44.86 0.09
N GLN A 3 13.64 45.36 -1.13
CA GLN A 3 14.00 44.62 -2.36
C GLN A 3 15.52 44.43 -2.52
N ARG A 4 16.34 45.43 -2.18
CA ARG A 4 17.80 45.31 -2.24
C ARG A 4 18.35 44.30 -1.22
N GLN A 5 17.77 44.21 -0.03
CA GLN A 5 18.17 43.24 0.98
C GLN A 5 17.83 41.82 0.54
N MET A 6 16.68 41.59 -0.14
CA MET A 6 16.27 40.30 -0.68
C MET A 6 17.26 39.83 -1.75
N CYS A 7 17.60 40.67 -2.72
CA CYS A 7 18.57 40.33 -3.78
C CYS A 7 19.98 39.99 -3.25
N ILE A 8 20.41 40.63 -2.17
CA ILE A 8 21.71 40.31 -1.54
C ILE A 8 21.67 38.95 -0.85
N ARG A 9 20.55 38.66 -0.19
CA ARG A 9 20.35 37.38 0.50
C ARG A 9 20.30 36.21 -0.46
N ASP A 10 19.60 36.37 -1.58
CA ASP A 10 19.50 35.36 -2.65
C ASP A 10 20.86 35.11 -3.31
N ARG A 11 21.62 36.14 -3.57
CA ARG A 11 22.96 36.06 -4.14
C ARG A 11 23.94 35.36 -3.21
N ASN A 12 23.86 35.60 -1.92
CA ASN A 12 24.68 34.93 -0.93
C ASN A 12 24.30 33.42 -0.82
N TYR A 13 23.02 33.12 -0.91
CA TYR A 13 22.54 31.73 -0.93
C TYR A 13 23.03 30.99 -2.16
N LEU A 14 22.87 31.55 -3.36
CA LEU A 14 23.35 30.96 -4.60
C LEU A 14 24.86 30.71 -4.59
N ASN A 15 25.64 31.69 -4.07
CA ASN A 15 27.07 31.55 -3.91
C ASN A 15 27.46 30.45 -2.92
N ALA A 16 26.70 30.27 -1.84
CA ALA A 16 26.93 29.16 -0.88
C ALA A 16 26.66 27.81 -1.53
N VAL A 17 25.56 27.69 -2.28
CA VAL A 17 25.21 26.48 -3.03
C VAL A 17 26.29 26.17 -4.08
N GLN A 18 26.72 27.16 -4.85
CA GLN A 18 27.78 27.01 -5.86
C GLN A 18 29.09 26.52 -5.26
N LYS A 19 29.47 27.01 -4.07
CA LYS A 19 30.65 26.49 -3.35
C LYS A 19 30.47 25.05 -2.92
N ALA A 20 29.31 24.66 -2.43
CA ALA A 20 29.03 23.31 -1.96
C ALA A 20 29.06 22.27 -3.09
N VAL A 21 28.61 22.64 -4.31
CA VAL A 21 28.53 21.72 -5.46
C VAL A 21 29.74 21.77 -6.40
N LYS A 22 30.71 22.61 -6.11
CA LYS A 22 31.90 22.81 -6.98
C LYS A 22 32.66 21.52 -7.29
N ASN A 23 32.70 20.59 -6.34
CA ASN A 23 33.41 19.33 -6.51
C ASN A 23 32.66 18.31 -7.40
N ASN A 24 31.40 18.57 -7.73
CA ASN A 24 30.55 17.66 -8.49
C ASN A 24 30.40 18.05 -9.97
N ASN A 25 31.18 19.02 -10.45
CA ASN A 25 31.06 19.61 -11.80
C ASN A 25 29.65 20.15 -12.11
N TRP A 26 28.93 20.58 -11.10
CA TRP A 26 27.61 21.18 -11.27
C TRP A 26 27.73 22.71 -11.38
N THR A 27 26.86 23.29 -12.20
CA THR A 27 26.77 24.73 -12.37
C THR A 27 25.51 25.26 -11.69
N VAL A 28 25.60 26.41 -11.05
CA VAL A 28 24.47 27.12 -10.47
C VAL A 28 24.22 28.37 -11.31
N THR A 29 23.06 28.43 -11.96
CA THR A 29 22.63 29.59 -12.76
C THR A 29 21.58 30.39 -12.01
N PRO A 30 21.63 31.75 -12.06
CA PRO A 30 20.64 32.62 -11.44
C PRO A 30 19.38 32.73 -12.32
N GLU A 31 18.78 31.58 -12.66
CA GLU A 31 17.57 31.51 -13.48
C GLU A 31 16.35 31.26 -12.62
N VAL A 32 15.23 31.83 -13.00
CA VAL A 32 13.93 31.60 -12.36
C VAL A 32 13.03 30.88 -13.34
N GLY A 33 12.60 29.69 -12.96
CA GLY A 33 11.62 28.91 -13.73
C GLY A 33 10.26 28.94 -13.04
N LEU A 34 9.20 29.20 -13.80
CA LEU A 34 7.82 29.00 -13.36
C LEU A 34 7.29 27.71 -13.99
N SER A 35 6.86 26.77 -13.15
CA SER A 35 6.32 25.50 -13.60
C SER A 35 5.23 24.99 -12.65
N LEU A 36 4.39 24.10 -13.17
CA LEU A 36 3.43 23.37 -12.36
C LEU A 36 4.11 22.16 -11.72
N PHE A 37 4.26 22.20 -10.39
CA PHE A 37 4.84 21.09 -9.63
C PHE A 37 3.75 20.27 -8.95
N SER A 38 3.83 18.94 -9.05
CA SER A 38 3.00 18.04 -8.25
C SER A 38 3.75 17.65 -6.98
N PHE A 39 3.30 18.17 -5.83
CA PHE A 39 3.92 17.91 -4.53
C PHE A 39 3.43 16.62 -3.85
N LEU A 40 2.60 15.81 -4.52
CA LEU A 40 2.06 14.56 -3.94
C LEU A 40 3.17 13.63 -3.44
N LYS A 41 4.24 13.48 -4.21
CA LYS A 41 5.38 12.62 -3.84
C LYS A 41 6.21 13.20 -2.70
N ILE A 42 6.24 14.52 -2.53
CA ILE A 42 7.01 15.17 -1.47
C ILE A 42 6.41 14.89 -0.08
N ASN A 43 5.08 14.76 0.00
CA ASN A 43 4.40 14.39 1.23
C ASN A 43 4.76 12.97 1.65
N MET A 44 4.79 12.02 0.69
CA MET A 44 5.23 10.64 0.93
C MET A 44 6.69 10.59 1.40
N TYR A 45 7.58 11.33 0.74
CA TYR A 45 8.98 11.43 1.15
C TYR A 45 9.13 12.01 2.56
N SER A 46 8.42 13.09 2.86
CA SER A 46 8.45 13.73 4.18
C SER A 46 7.90 12.81 5.27
N ASP A 47 6.87 12.03 4.96
CA ASP A 47 6.31 11.05 5.88
C ASP A 47 7.30 9.93 6.19
N LEU A 48 7.92 9.35 5.17
CA LEU A 48 8.97 8.34 5.33
C LEU A 48 10.17 8.88 6.12
N ALA A 49 10.58 10.12 5.86
CA ALA A 49 11.70 10.75 6.57
C ALA A 49 11.39 10.95 8.06
N ARG A 50 10.15 11.35 8.40
CA ARG A 50 9.70 11.54 9.79
C ARG A 50 9.56 10.21 10.54
N ASN A 51 9.13 9.15 9.85
CA ASN A 51 8.87 7.84 10.42
C ASN A 51 10.01 6.84 10.15
N LYS A 52 11.20 7.32 9.83
CA LYS A 52 12.35 6.50 9.45
C LYS A 52 12.63 5.36 10.44
N GLU A 53 12.61 5.65 11.73
CA GLU A 53 12.89 4.65 12.78
C GLU A 53 11.83 3.53 12.79
N ASN A 54 10.55 3.88 12.68
CA ASN A 54 9.46 2.91 12.61
C ASN A 54 9.54 2.05 11.35
N VAL A 55 9.92 2.65 10.21
CA VAL A 55 10.08 1.93 8.94
C VAL A 55 11.23 0.94 9.02
N VAL A 56 12.38 1.35 9.53
CA VAL A 56 13.58 0.51 9.63
C VAL A 56 13.42 -0.60 10.68
N SER A 57 12.66 -0.37 11.74
CA SER A 57 12.41 -1.39 12.78
C SER A 57 11.34 -2.42 12.37
N ASN A 58 10.56 -2.16 11.33
CA ASN A 58 9.49 -3.07 10.91
C ASN A 58 10.05 -4.38 10.33
N PRO A 59 9.65 -5.57 10.85
CA PRO A 59 10.21 -6.86 10.44
C PRO A 59 10.00 -7.15 8.93
N ILE A 60 8.85 -6.78 8.38
CA ILE A 60 8.53 -7.01 6.98
C ILE A 60 9.45 -6.18 6.09
N VAL A 61 9.65 -4.90 6.43
CA VAL A 61 10.55 -4.00 5.69
C VAL A 61 11.98 -4.53 5.75
N ARG A 62 12.44 -4.99 6.91
CA ARG A 62 13.77 -5.60 7.08
C ARG A 62 13.92 -6.86 6.22
N THR A 63 12.93 -7.73 6.22
CA THR A 63 12.93 -8.94 5.38
C THR A 63 13.02 -8.62 3.90
N ILE A 64 12.23 -7.65 3.41
CA ILE A 64 12.28 -7.19 2.01
C ILE A 64 13.65 -6.57 1.69
N ALA A 65 14.28 -5.90 2.65
CA ALA A 65 15.63 -5.34 2.52
C ALA A 65 16.76 -6.39 2.59
N GLY A 66 16.43 -7.68 2.78
CA GLY A 66 17.39 -8.78 2.77
C GLY A 66 17.81 -9.28 4.15
N ASP A 67 17.22 -8.79 5.22
CA ASP A 67 17.48 -9.29 6.58
C ASP A 67 16.64 -10.55 6.85
N THR A 68 17.25 -11.70 6.59
CA THR A 68 16.60 -13.01 6.76
C THR A 68 16.29 -13.33 8.23
N SER A 69 16.98 -12.69 9.19
CA SER A 69 16.71 -12.90 10.62
C SER A 69 15.36 -12.30 11.08
N ALA A 70 14.83 -11.33 10.31
CA ALA A 70 13.53 -10.72 10.57
C ALA A 70 12.37 -11.44 9.85
N ALA A 71 12.65 -12.46 9.05
CA ALA A 71 11.63 -13.21 8.31
C ALA A 71 10.68 -13.94 9.28
N GLN A 72 9.39 -13.77 9.06
CA GLN A 72 8.38 -14.54 9.77
C GLN A 72 8.36 -15.96 9.21
N HIS A 73 8.43 -16.96 10.07
CA HIS A 73 8.22 -18.35 9.69
C HIS A 73 6.72 -18.67 9.70
N ILE A 74 6.31 -19.49 8.74
CA ILE A 74 4.96 -20.07 8.78
C ILE A 74 4.90 -20.95 10.04
N PRO A 75 3.89 -20.80 10.91
CA PRO A 75 3.74 -21.66 12.08
C PRO A 75 3.68 -23.14 11.68
N GLU A 76 4.39 -23.99 12.40
CA GLU A 76 4.42 -25.45 12.08
C GLU A 76 3.04 -26.08 12.05
N GLU A 77 2.10 -25.53 12.82
CA GLU A 77 0.70 -25.93 12.83
C GLU A 77 -0.02 -25.80 11.49
N LEU A 78 0.51 -24.99 10.57
CA LEU A 78 -0.05 -24.73 9.25
C LEU A 78 0.60 -25.58 8.15
N ASN A 79 1.77 -26.20 8.40
CA ASN A 79 2.51 -26.95 7.38
C ASN A 79 1.78 -28.24 6.93
N ASP A 80 0.99 -28.86 7.80
CA ASP A 80 0.19 -30.06 7.51
C ASP A 80 -1.24 -29.90 8.04
N TYR A 81 -1.85 -28.75 7.74
CA TYR A 81 -3.19 -28.45 8.23
C TYR A 81 -4.24 -29.24 7.46
N ASP A 82 -4.85 -30.23 8.15
CA ASP A 82 -5.97 -31.00 7.60
C ASP A 82 -7.25 -30.15 7.71
N PHE A 83 -7.61 -29.51 6.59
CA PHE A 83 -8.78 -28.62 6.51
C PHE A 83 -10.09 -29.38 6.81
N ASP A 84 -10.22 -30.64 6.36
CA ASP A 84 -11.44 -31.42 6.50
C ASP A 84 -11.72 -31.76 7.96
N LYS A 85 -10.67 -31.94 8.77
CA LYS A 85 -10.81 -32.32 10.18
C LYS A 85 -10.81 -31.13 11.14
N LYS A 86 -10.03 -30.10 10.82
CA LYS A 86 -9.77 -28.99 11.76
C LYS A 86 -10.62 -27.76 11.50
N LEU A 87 -11.07 -27.54 10.26
CA LEU A 87 -11.88 -26.38 9.90
C LEU A 87 -13.35 -26.66 10.19
N LYS A 88 -13.91 -25.99 11.19
CA LYS A 88 -15.34 -26.10 11.47
C LYS A 88 -16.10 -25.10 10.61
N PRO A 89 -17.23 -25.50 9.97
CA PRO A 89 -18.02 -24.59 9.14
C PRO A 89 -18.48 -23.31 9.87
N VAL A 90 -18.66 -23.38 11.18
CA VAL A 90 -19.07 -22.24 12.01
C VAL A 90 -17.98 -21.16 12.13
N ASP A 91 -16.71 -21.51 11.89
CA ASP A 91 -15.56 -20.62 11.99
C ASP A 91 -15.11 -20.11 10.61
N VAL A 92 -15.88 -20.41 9.55
CA VAL A 92 -15.57 -20.06 8.16
C VAL A 92 -16.54 -19.01 7.67
N PHE A 93 -16.00 -17.85 7.31
CA PHE A 93 -16.76 -16.68 6.82
C PHE A 93 -16.39 -16.35 5.36
N GLN A 94 -16.05 -17.38 4.58
CA GLN A 94 -15.76 -17.21 3.16
C GLN A 94 -17.03 -16.90 2.38
N VAL A 95 -16.92 -15.98 1.44
CA VAL A 95 -18.05 -15.51 0.62
C VAL A 95 -17.98 -15.98 -0.83
N VAL A 96 -16.88 -16.63 -1.20
CA VAL A 96 -16.64 -17.22 -2.54
C VAL A 96 -15.97 -18.57 -2.34
N ASP A 97 -16.22 -19.51 -3.22
CA ASP A 97 -15.54 -20.83 -3.21
C ASP A 97 -14.02 -20.66 -3.28
N ALA A 98 -13.30 -21.54 -2.59
CA ALA A 98 -11.85 -21.54 -2.54
C ALA A 98 -11.31 -22.96 -2.65
N ASP A 99 -10.26 -23.15 -3.45
CA ASP A 99 -9.51 -24.41 -3.51
C ASP A 99 -8.57 -24.58 -2.30
N SER A 100 -7.94 -25.75 -2.18
CA SER A 100 -7.08 -26.07 -1.02
C SER A 100 -5.92 -25.10 -0.84
N SER A 101 -5.29 -24.65 -1.93
CA SER A 101 -4.18 -23.70 -1.87
C SER A 101 -4.64 -22.28 -1.50
N GLN A 102 -5.84 -21.91 -1.94
CA GLN A 102 -6.48 -20.66 -1.53
C GLN A 102 -6.89 -20.71 -0.05
N GLN A 103 -7.40 -21.84 0.43
CA GLN A 103 -7.72 -22.06 1.84
C GLN A 103 -6.51 -21.89 2.75
N GLU A 104 -5.37 -22.43 2.34
CA GLU A 104 -4.10 -22.25 3.05
C GLU A 104 -3.73 -20.77 3.16
N ALA A 105 -3.79 -20.03 2.06
CA ALA A 105 -3.50 -18.61 2.03
C ALA A 105 -4.47 -17.81 2.93
N ILE A 106 -5.75 -18.14 2.92
CA ILE A 106 -6.77 -17.51 3.76
C ILE A 106 -6.47 -17.76 5.24
N LEU A 107 -6.15 -19.00 5.61
CA LEU A 107 -5.83 -19.37 6.97
C LEU A 107 -4.54 -18.69 7.46
N CYS A 108 -3.50 -18.62 6.64
CA CYS A 108 -2.28 -17.87 6.92
C CYS A 108 -2.57 -16.40 7.22
N ALA A 109 -3.38 -15.76 6.38
CA ALA A 109 -3.78 -14.36 6.57
C ALA A 109 -4.59 -14.16 7.87
N LYS A 110 -5.53 -15.07 8.16
CA LYS A 110 -6.33 -15.05 9.39
C LYS A 110 -5.45 -15.14 10.64
N LYS A 111 -4.40 -15.95 10.59
CA LYS A 111 -3.39 -16.12 11.65
C LYS A 111 -2.37 -14.96 11.73
N GLY A 112 -2.45 -13.98 10.83
CA GLY A 112 -1.55 -12.81 10.82
C GLY A 112 -0.17 -13.08 10.23
N VAL A 113 -0.01 -14.16 9.47
CA VAL A 113 1.23 -14.46 8.74
C VAL A 113 1.36 -13.56 7.54
N SER A 114 2.55 -13.01 7.33
CA SER A 114 2.87 -12.22 6.13
C SER A 114 3.47 -13.11 5.06
N PHE A 115 2.90 -13.10 3.87
CA PHE A 115 3.33 -13.98 2.77
C PHE A 115 3.13 -13.30 1.40
N VAL A 116 3.70 -13.89 0.37
CA VAL A 116 3.52 -13.50 -1.02
C VAL A 116 2.62 -14.51 -1.71
N LEU A 117 1.46 -14.06 -2.20
CA LEU A 117 0.56 -14.87 -3.00
C LEU A 117 0.87 -14.69 -4.48
N GLN A 118 1.53 -15.65 -5.08
CA GLN A 118 1.90 -15.64 -6.49
C GLN A 118 1.04 -16.61 -7.30
N GLY A 119 0.59 -16.18 -8.46
CA GLY A 119 -0.17 -17.03 -9.38
C GLY A 119 -0.41 -16.37 -10.73
N PRO A 120 -0.53 -17.13 -11.82
CA PRO A 120 -0.88 -16.61 -13.15
C PRO A 120 -2.24 -15.92 -13.17
N PRO A 121 -2.57 -15.17 -14.23
CA PRO A 121 -3.94 -14.70 -14.44
C PRO A 121 -4.94 -15.86 -14.48
N GLY A 122 -6.10 -15.70 -13.85
CA GLY A 122 -7.14 -16.73 -13.82
C GLY A 122 -7.09 -17.73 -12.64
N THR A 123 -6.05 -17.71 -11.81
CA THR A 123 -5.91 -18.61 -10.64
C THR A 123 -6.72 -18.19 -9.40
N GLY A 124 -7.71 -17.35 -9.55
CA GLY A 124 -8.57 -16.98 -8.42
C GLY A 124 -7.98 -16.03 -7.39
N LYS A 125 -6.84 -15.34 -7.66
CA LYS A 125 -6.23 -14.38 -6.69
C LYS A 125 -7.22 -13.38 -6.11
N SER A 126 -8.10 -12.82 -6.95
CA SER A 126 -9.11 -11.86 -6.48
C SER A 126 -10.18 -12.52 -5.61
N GLN A 127 -10.46 -13.83 -5.80
CA GLN A 127 -11.34 -14.60 -4.93
C GLN A 127 -10.67 -14.81 -3.57
N THR A 128 -9.42 -15.25 -3.57
CA THR A 128 -8.63 -15.41 -2.35
C THR A 128 -8.56 -14.11 -1.54
N ILE A 129 -8.26 -12.97 -2.20
CA ILE A 129 -8.23 -11.66 -1.55
C ILE A 129 -9.60 -11.31 -0.95
N THR A 130 -10.70 -11.55 -1.69
CA THR A 130 -12.07 -11.30 -1.20
C THR A 130 -12.36 -12.11 0.06
N ASN A 131 -12.02 -13.40 0.07
CA ASN A 131 -12.20 -14.26 1.23
C ASN A 131 -11.31 -13.86 2.42
N ILE A 132 -10.05 -13.47 2.17
CA ILE A 132 -9.16 -12.95 3.21
C ILE A 132 -9.78 -11.72 3.88
N ILE A 133 -10.33 -10.80 3.09
CA ILE A 133 -11.01 -9.61 3.61
C ILE A 133 -12.24 -10.02 4.44
N ALA A 134 -13.08 -10.91 3.93
CA ALA A 134 -14.28 -11.36 4.63
C ALA A 134 -13.96 -12.04 5.98
N GLU A 135 -12.99 -12.92 6.01
CA GLU A 135 -12.53 -13.59 7.24
C GLU A 135 -11.92 -12.60 8.25
N CYS A 136 -11.13 -11.65 7.76
CA CYS A 136 -10.58 -10.62 8.63
C CYS A 136 -11.65 -9.69 9.19
N LEU A 137 -12.68 -9.35 8.42
CA LEU A 137 -13.81 -8.57 8.90
C LEU A 137 -14.62 -9.33 9.96
N ALA A 138 -14.85 -10.63 9.77
CA ALA A 138 -15.51 -11.48 10.75
C ALA A 138 -14.74 -11.57 12.07
N ASP A 139 -13.42 -11.53 12.01
CA ASP A 139 -12.54 -11.46 13.18
C ASP A 139 -12.46 -10.02 13.78
N GLY A 140 -13.23 -9.06 13.31
CA GLY A 140 -13.21 -7.67 13.76
C GLY A 140 -11.94 -6.90 13.39
N LYS A 141 -11.16 -7.37 12.42
CA LYS A 141 -9.92 -6.74 11.97
C LYS A 141 -10.21 -5.62 10.97
N LYS A 142 -9.37 -4.60 10.96
CA LYS A 142 -9.36 -3.56 9.92
C LYS A 142 -8.42 -3.97 8.81
N VAL A 143 -8.92 -3.98 7.57
CA VAL A 143 -8.17 -4.40 6.39
C VAL A 143 -7.93 -3.21 5.48
N LEU A 144 -6.67 -3.00 5.06
CA LEU A 144 -6.31 -2.03 4.04
C LEU A 144 -5.90 -2.79 2.77
N PHE A 145 -6.70 -2.67 1.72
CA PHE A 145 -6.38 -3.21 0.40
C PHE A 145 -5.87 -2.10 -0.52
N VAL A 146 -4.64 -2.26 -1.00
CA VAL A 146 -3.95 -1.25 -1.83
C VAL A 146 -3.62 -1.83 -3.19
N SER A 147 -3.92 -1.09 -4.27
CA SER A 147 -3.53 -1.43 -5.63
C SER A 147 -3.21 -0.18 -6.43
N GLU A 148 -2.23 -0.30 -7.32
CA GLU A 148 -1.91 0.77 -8.29
C GLU A 148 -3.03 0.93 -9.33
N LYS A 149 -3.68 -0.18 -9.72
CA LYS A 149 -4.71 -0.20 -10.76
C LYS A 149 -6.09 -0.18 -10.15
N MET A 150 -6.87 0.83 -10.51
CA MET A 150 -8.27 0.99 -10.10
C MET A 150 -9.11 -0.25 -10.42
N ALA A 151 -8.92 -0.83 -11.61
CA ALA A 151 -9.66 -2.03 -12.03
C ALA A 151 -9.50 -3.21 -11.05
N ALA A 152 -8.35 -3.35 -10.38
CA ALA A 152 -8.16 -4.41 -9.39
C ALA A 152 -8.95 -4.13 -8.09
N LEU A 153 -9.03 -2.86 -7.67
CA LEU A 153 -9.87 -2.44 -6.55
C LEU A 153 -11.34 -2.69 -6.85
N ASP A 154 -11.81 -2.31 -8.04
CA ASP A 154 -13.19 -2.47 -8.48
C ASP A 154 -13.64 -3.93 -8.50
N VAL A 155 -12.77 -4.85 -8.94
CA VAL A 155 -13.08 -6.29 -8.98
C VAL A 155 -13.33 -6.82 -7.56
N VAL A 156 -12.47 -6.50 -6.61
CA VAL A 156 -12.60 -6.96 -5.22
C VAL A 156 -13.80 -6.28 -4.56
N HIS A 157 -13.98 -4.98 -4.75
CA HIS A 157 -15.12 -4.24 -4.20
C HIS A 157 -16.46 -4.79 -4.69
N LYS A 158 -16.61 -5.03 -6.01
CA LYS A 158 -17.83 -5.63 -6.57
C LYS A 158 -18.15 -7.00 -5.98
N ARG A 159 -17.13 -7.83 -5.69
CA ARG A 159 -17.34 -9.14 -5.05
C ARG A 159 -17.82 -8.98 -3.60
N LEU A 160 -17.22 -8.06 -2.84
CA LEU A 160 -17.65 -7.75 -1.47
C LEU A 160 -19.08 -7.20 -1.45
N THR A 161 -19.42 -6.29 -2.36
CA THR A 161 -20.79 -5.77 -2.54
C THR A 161 -21.78 -6.89 -2.86
N SER A 162 -21.42 -7.79 -3.77
CA SER A 162 -22.27 -8.94 -4.11
C SER A 162 -22.47 -9.91 -2.94
N ALA A 163 -21.55 -9.94 -2.00
CA ALA A 163 -21.63 -10.70 -0.76
C ALA A 163 -22.34 -9.94 0.39
N GLY A 164 -22.84 -8.72 0.14
CA GLY A 164 -23.51 -7.89 1.16
C GLY A 164 -22.57 -7.23 2.16
N LEU A 165 -21.28 -7.10 1.83
CA LEU A 165 -20.26 -6.52 2.70
C LEU A 165 -19.94 -5.05 2.35
N ASP A 166 -20.77 -4.39 1.53
CA ASP A 166 -20.54 -3.03 1.06
C ASP A 166 -20.48 -2.01 2.19
N ASP A 167 -21.35 -2.15 3.18
CA ASP A 167 -21.43 -1.26 4.35
C ASP A 167 -20.14 -1.24 5.20
N PHE A 168 -19.30 -2.25 5.06
CA PHE A 168 -18.00 -2.35 5.74
C PHE A 168 -16.84 -1.82 4.89
N CYS A 169 -17.11 -1.36 3.65
CA CYS A 169 -16.10 -0.95 2.70
C CYS A 169 -16.03 0.58 2.58
N LEU A 170 -14.84 1.14 2.79
CA LEU A 170 -14.54 2.53 2.49
C LEU A 170 -13.63 2.61 1.26
N VAL A 171 -14.15 3.13 0.15
CA VAL A 171 -13.38 3.30 -1.08
C VAL A 171 -12.67 4.64 -1.06
N LEU A 172 -11.33 4.60 -1.09
CA LEU A 172 -10.47 5.79 -1.09
C LEU A 172 -9.84 5.96 -2.47
N HIS A 173 -10.21 7.04 -3.16
CA HIS A 173 -9.64 7.38 -4.46
C HIS A 173 -8.58 8.48 -4.33
N SER A 174 -7.60 8.47 -5.24
CA SER A 174 -6.72 9.63 -5.40
C SER A 174 -7.53 10.83 -5.93
N HIS A 175 -7.10 12.05 -5.61
CA HIS A 175 -7.76 13.29 -6.06
C HIS A 175 -8.06 13.36 -7.57
N LYS A 176 -7.33 12.63 -8.40
CA LYS A 176 -7.61 12.53 -9.85
C LYS A 176 -8.80 11.65 -10.18
N ALA A 177 -9.15 10.68 -9.33
CA ALA A 177 -10.26 9.77 -9.56
C ALA A 177 -11.60 10.35 -9.11
N VAL A 178 -11.60 11.22 -8.10
CA VAL A 178 -12.81 11.89 -7.58
C VAL A 178 -13.51 12.73 -8.66
N SER A 179 -12.74 13.30 -9.62
CA SER A 179 -13.32 14.07 -10.73
C SER A 179 -14.20 13.24 -11.69
N TYR A 180 -13.98 11.91 -11.75
CA TYR A 180 -14.77 11.02 -12.61
C TYR A 180 -16.02 10.44 -11.92
N THR A 181 -16.00 10.30 -10.60
CA THR A 181 -17.14 9.75 -9.85
C THR A 181 -18.28 10.76 -9.69
N HIS A 182 -17.99 12.04 -9.56
CA HIS A 182 -19.01 13.09 -9.53
C HIS A 182 -19.77 13.29 -10.84
N LEU A 183 -19.18 12.92 -11.99
CA LEU A 183 -19.85 12.99 -13.29
C LEU A 183 -20.83 11.83 -13.53
N ARG A 184 -20.66 10.69 -12.84
CA ARG A 184 -21.56 9.53 -12.96
C ARG A 184 -22.74 9.56 -11.98
N ALA A 185 -22.73 10.40 -10.97
CA ALA A 185 -23.82 10.52 -9.99
C ALA A 185 -24.94 11.45 -10.48
N HIS A 186 -24.85 12.03 -11.69
CA HIS A 186 -25.83 12.93 -12.28
C HIS A 186 -26.41 12.42 -13.62
N GLU A 187 -26.16 11.16 -14.00
CA GLU A 187 -26.88 10.45 -15.06
C GLU A 187 -27.75 9.33 -14.45
#